data_a14353bf9c482741b56e13d82affd057
#
_entry.id   a14353bf9c482741b56e13d82affd057
#
_cell.length_a   1.000
_cell.length_b   1.000
_cell.length_c   1.000
_cell.angle_alpha   90.00
_cell.angle_beta   90.00
_cell.angle_gamma   90.00
#
_symmetry.space_group_name_H-M   'P 1'
#
loop_
_entity.id
_entity.type
_entity.pdbx_description
1 polymer ?
#
loop_
_entity_poly.entity_id
_entity_poly.type
_entity_poly.pdbx_seq_one_letter_code
_entity_poly.pdbx_strand_id
1 'polypeptide(L)'
;EFKEGTGLNILENLKLQNIQIAYVGDVVGTGSSRKSAINSLIWHIGEPIPYVPNKKTGGIIIGGKIAPIFFNTAQDSGALPIEADVSQLETGDIIKIEPYKGLIKKIDTNSKFEKTICEFDLKPSTITDEIQAGGRINLMIGRSLTDKIRSKLKLNSSTVFIRPTNPKKN
;
A
#
# COMPACT_ATOMS: atom_id res chain seq x y z
N GLU A 1 -1.93 -22.90 7.43
CA GLU A 1 -3.15 -23.18 8.24
C GLU A 1 -2.97 -22.55 9.61
N PHE A 2 -3.78 -21.53 9.91
CA PHE A 2 -3.82 -20.99 11.27
C PHE A 2 -4.45 -22.03 12.17
N LYS A 3 -3.83 -22.34 13.31
CA LYS A 3 -4.51 -23.07 14.36
C LYS A 3 -5.77 -22.30 14.74
N GLU A 4 -6.90 -22.98 14.80
CA GLU A 4 -8.20 -22.39 15.11
C GLU A 4 -8.10 -21.41 16.28
N GLY A 5 -8.49 -20.16 16.09
CA GLY A 5 -8.52 -19.11 17.12
C GLY A 5 -7.27 -18.26 17.34
N THR A 6 -6.10 -18.55 16.74
CA THR A 6 -4.88 -17.79 17.08
C THR A 6 -4.60 -16.59 16.15
N GLY A 7 -4.86 -16.70 14.86
CA GLY A 7 -4.50 -15.66 13.89
C GLY A 7 -5.32 -14.37 14.02
N LEU A 8 -6.63 -14.48 14.22
CA LEU A 8 -7.51 -13.32 14.39
C LEU A 8 -7.25 -12.62 15.72
N ASN A 9 -7.01 -13.36 16.80
CA ASN A 9 -6.70 -12.79 18.11
C ASN A 9 -5.39 -11.99 18.10
N ILE A 10 -4.36 -12.46 17.37
CA ILE A 10 -3.11 -11.71 17.20
C ILE A 10 -3.39 -10.39 16.48
N LEU A 11 -4.18 -10.44 15.43
CA LEU A 11 -4.52 -9.26 14.62
C LEU A 11 -5.35 -8.26 15.42
N GLU A 12 -6.29 -8.69 16.23
CA GLU A 12 -7.08 -7.85 17.13
C GLU A 12 -6.20 -7.22 18.22
N ASN A 13 -5.30 -7.97 18.83
CA ASN A 13 -4.36 -7.46 19.81
C ASN A 13 -3.41 -6.40 19.22
N LEU A 14 -2.94 -6.60 17.97
CA LEU A 14 -2.13 -5.60 17.27
C LEU A 14 -2.92 -4.33 16.97
N LYS A 15 -4.20 -4.43 16.62
CA LYS A 15 -5.07 -3.27 16.40
C LYS A 15 -5.27 -2.43 17.67
N LEU A 16 -5.34 -3.07 18.84
CA LEU A 16 -5.47 -2.37 20.12
C LEU A 16 -4.27 -1.46 20.45
N GLN A 17 -3.11 -1.70 19.83
CA GLN A 17 -1.92 -0.87 20.03
C GLN A 17 -1.99 0.48 19.30
N ASN A 18 -3.05 0.74 18.54
CA ASN A 18 -3.24 1.98 17.78
C ASN A 18 -2.12 2.27 16.77
N ILE A 19 -1.50 1.20 16.24
CA ILE A 19 -0.43 1.23 15.24
C ILE A 19 -0.98 0.62 13.95
N GLN A 20 -0.60 1.19 12.80
CA GLN A 20 -0.98 0.64 11.51
C GLN A 20 -0.35 -0.74 11.31
N ILE A 21 -1.14 -1.72 10.87
CA ILE A 21 -0.69 -3.09 10.67
C ILE A 21 -0.17 -3.23 9.23
N ALA A 22 1.02 -3.82 9.10
CA ALA A 22 1.55 -4.29 7.83
C ALA A 22 1.39 -5.81 7.70
N TYR A 23 0.97 -6.27 6.52
CA TYR A 23 1.00 -7.69 6.17
C TYR A 23 2.34 -8.01 5.52
N VAL A 24 3.03 -9.04 6.03
CA VAL A 24 4.37 -9.42 5.59
C VAL A 24 4.41 -10.89 5.19
N GLY A 25 5.10 -11.23 4.09
CA GLY A 25 5.31 -12.62 3.67
C GLY A 25 6.40 -12.75 2.63
N ASP A 26 7.06 -13.92 2.56
CA ASP A 26 8.14 -14.17 1.59
C ASP A 26 7.62 -14.10 0.14
N VAL A 27 6.52 -14.79 -0.13
CA VAL A 27 5.84 -14.77 -1.42
C VAL A 27 4.36 -14.51 -1.20
N VAL A 28 3.87 -13.40 -1.73
CA VAL A 28 2.52 -12.90 -1.48
C VAL A 28 1.65 -12.99 -2.73
N GLY A 29 0.42 -13.46 -2.56
CA GLY A 29 -0.62 -13.39 -3.58
C GLY A 29 -0.53 -14.44 -4.68
N THR A 30 0.07 -15.61 -4.42
CA THR A 30 0.21 -16.72 -5.40
C THR A 30 -1.04 -17.59 -5.56
N GLY A 31 -2.00 -17.47 -4.66
CA GLY A 31 -3.24 -18.25 -4.70
C GLY A 31 -4.15 -17.91 -5.89
N SER A 32 -5.12 -18.76 -6.18
CA SER A 32 -6.07 -18.62 -7.30
C SER A 32 -6.97 -17.38 -7.15
N SER A 33 -7.49 -17.10 -5.94
CA SER A 33 -8.46 -16.02 -5.66
C SER A 33 -7.79 -14.70 -5.24
N ARG A 34 -6.82 -14.24 -6.01
CA ARG A 34 -5.97 -13.07 -5.66
C ARG A 34 -6.75 -11.79 -5.36
N LYS A 35 -7.79 -11.49 -6.13
CA LYS A 35 -8.64 -10.31 -5.91
C LYS A 35 -9.43 -10.40 -4.61
N SER A 36 -10.01 -11.56 -4.32
CA SER A 36 -10.72 -11.78 -3.06
C SER A 36 -9.79 -11.73 -1.87
N ALA A 37 -8.59 -12.28 -2.01
CA ALA A 37 -7.57 -12.27 -0.96
C ALA A 37 -7.16 -10.84 -0.59
N ILE A 38 -6.92 -9.96 -1.57
CA ILE A 38 -6.57 -8.57 -1.29
C ILE A 38 -7.72 -7.81 -0.63
N ASN A 39 -8.97 -8.02 -1.07
CA ASN A 39 -10.13 -7.38 -0.46
C ASN A 39 -10.29 -7.81 1.01
N SER A 40 -10.14 -9.10 1.29
CA SER A 40 -10.16 -9.64 2.65
C SER A 40 -9.02 -9.07 3.50
N LEU A 41 -7.83 -8.97 2.95
CA LEU A 41 -6.69 -8.39 3.64
C LEU A 41 -6.92 -6.92 3.99
N ILE A 42 -7.35 -6.09 3.03
CA ILE A 42 -7.64 -4.67 3.26
C ILE A 42 -8.79 -4.49 4.27
N TRP A 43 -9.76 -5.40 4.31
CA TRP A 43 -10.80 -5.38 5.33
C TRP A 43 -10.21 -5.45 6.76
N HIS A 44 -9.12 -6.17 6.93
CA HIS A 44 -8.47 -6.34 8.24
C HIS A 44 -7.42 -5.27 8.55
N ILE A 45 -6.62 -4.83 7.56
CA ILE A 45 -5.50 -3.90 7.79
C ILE A 45 -5.75 -2.47 7.32
N GLY A 46 -6.77 -2.25 6.48
CA GLY A 46 -7.09 -0.93 5.93
C GLY A 46 -7.97 -0.09 6.86
N GLU A 47 -8.04 1.20 6.55
CA GLU A 47 -8.81 2.20 7.27
C GLU A 47 -10.20 2.41 6.64
N PRO A 48 -11.24 2.69 7.43
CA PRO A 48 -12.55 3.05 6.92
C PRO A 48 -12.49 4.30 6.04
N ILE A 49 -13.21 4.29 4.93
CA ILE A 49 -13.34 5.49 4.08
C ILE A 49 -14.46 6.35 4.67
N PRO A 50 -14.20 7.63 5.00
CA PRO A 50 -15.22 8.51 5.54
C PRO A 50 -16.46 8.57 4.63
N TYR A 51 -17.63 8.43 5.22
CA TYR A 51 -18.95 8.46 4.55
C TYR A 51 -19.21 7.32 3.54
N VAL A 52 -18.32 6.33 3.45
CA VAL A 52 -18.52 5.15 2.59
C VAL A 52 -18.61 3.90 3.46
N PRO A 53 -19.83 3.42 3.74
CA PRO A 53 -20.02 2.24 4.59
C PRO A 53 -19.45 0.99 3.92
N ASN A 54 -18.96 0.06 4.73
CA ASN A 54 -18.50 -1.26 4.30
C ASN A 54 -17.41 -1.26 3.24
N LYS A 55 -16.58 -0.20 3.22
CA LYS A 55 -15.40 -0.12 2.35
C LYS A 55 -14.21 0.42 3.11
N LYS A 56 -13.07 -0.20 2.89
CA LYS A 56 -11.78 0.22 3.46
C LYS A 56 -10.77 0.49 2.35
N THR A 57 -9.79 1.30 2.66
CA THR A 57 -8.67 1.64 1.77
C THR A 57 -7.37 1.67 2.55
N GLY A 58 -6.26 1.71 1.84
CA GLY A 58 -4.95 1.75 2.47
C GLY A 58 -4.46 0.36 2.90
N GLY A 59 -3.58 0.35 3.88
CA GLY A 59 -2.88 -0.85 4.33
C GLY A 59 -1.51 -0.98 3.68
N ILE A 60 -0.61 -1.65 4.37
CA ILE A 60 0.77 -1.89 3.94
C ILE A 60 0.98 -3.38 3.74
N ILE A 61 1.54 -3.74 2.59
CA ILE A 61 1.82 -5.12 2.22
C ILE A 61 3.29 -5.19 1.83
N ILE A 62 4.07 -6.03 2.52
CA ILE A 62 5.49 -6.23 2.24
C ILE A 62 5.70 -7.67 1.82
N GLY A 63 6.36 -7.88 0.70
CA GLY A 63 6.66 -9.22 0.20
C GLY A 63 8.09 -9.32 -0.30
N GLY A 64 8.75 -10.46 -0.06
CA GLY A 64 9.99 -10.78 -0.79
C GLY A 64 9.71 -10.81 -2.29
N LYS A 65 8.55 -11.38 -2.65
CA LYS A 65 7.93 -11.25 -3.98
C LYS A 65 6.43 -11.13 -3.86
N ILE A 66 5.82 -10.29 -4.70
CA ILE A 66 4.37 -10.11 -4.76
C ILE A 66 3.86 -10.48 -6.16
N ALA A 67 2.89 -11.40 -6.23
CA ALA A 67 2.31 -11.80 -7.52
C ALA A 67 1.71 -10.59 -8.26
N PRO A 68 1.97 -10.40 -9.56
CA PRO A 68 1.60 -9.17 -10.28
C PRO A 68 0.13 -8.79 -10.19
N ILE A 69 -0.78 -9.76 -10.28
CA ILE A 69 -2.23 -9.51 -10.16
C ILE A 69 -2.59 -9.03 -8.75
N PHE A 70 -1.96 -9.59 -7.73
CA PHE A 70 -2.17 -9.17 -6.34
C PHE A 70 -1.61 -7.76 -6.12
N PHE A 71 -0.42 -7.49 -6.61
CA PHE A 71 0.23 -6.17 -6.55
C PHE A 71 -0.64 -5.08 -7.18
N ASN A 72 -1.07 -5.28 -8.43
CA ASN A 72 -1.92 -4.32 -9.15
C ASN A 72 -3.26 -4.10 -8.45
N THR A 73 -3.89 -5.16 -7.92
CA THR A 73 -5.16 -5.02 -7.20
C THR A 73 -4.98 -4.27 -5.87
N ALA A 74 -3.85 -4.45 -5.20
CA ALA A 74 -3.50 -3.69 -4.00
C ALA A 74 -3.40 -2.19 -4.30
N GLN A 75 -2.66 -1.82 -5.36
CA GLN A 75 -2.58 -0.43 -5.82
C GLN A 75 -3.96 0.16 -6.15
N ASP A 76 -4.79 -0.57 -6.89
CA ASP A 76 -6.14 -0.12 -7.26
C ASP A 76 -7.02 0.12 -6.03
N SER A 77 -6.77 -0.59 -4.96
CA SER A 77 -7.50 -0.48 -3.69
C SER A 77 -6.88 0.54 -2.72
N GLY A 78 -5.81 1.23 -3.11
CA GLY A 78 -5.13 2.22 -2.28
C GLY A 78 -4.21 1.64 -1.21
N ALA A 79 -3.90 0.34 -1.25
CA ALA A 79 -2.88 -0.25 -0.40
C ALA A 79 -1.48 -0.02 -0.98
N LEU A 80 -0.46 0.03 -0.12
CA LEU A 80 0.93 0.20 -0.50
C LEU A 80 1.64 -1.17 -0.55
N PRO A 81 1.80 -1.79 -1.73
CA PRO A 81 2.62 -2.97 -1.89
C PRO A 81 4.10 -2.59 -2.02
N ILE A 82 4.95 -3.25 -1.25
CA ILE A 82 6.40 -3.06 -1.23
C ILE A 82 7.07 -4.41 -1.45
N GLU A 83 7.93 -4.52 -2.45
CA GLU A 83 8.82 -5.66 -2.61
C GLU A 83 10.16 -5.36 -1.93
N ALA A 84 10.51 -6.14 -0.91
CA ALA A 84 11.70 -5.97 -0.09
C ALA A 84 12.13 -7.29 0.54
N ASP A 85 13.38 -7.40 0.96
CA ASP A 85 13.83 -8.54 1.75
C ASP A 85 13.16 -8.54 3.12
N VAL A 86 12.38 -9.57 3.39
CA VAL A 86 11.60 -9.75 4.63
C VAL A 86 12.22 -10.75 5.60
N SER A 87 13.39 -11.30 5.29
CA SER A 87 14.04 -12.39 6.04
C SER A 87 14.34 -12.05 7.50
N GLN A 88 14.43 -10.77 7.85
CA GLN A 88 14.70 -10.27 9.20
C GLN A 88 13.44 -9.79 9.93
N LEU A 89 12.26 -9.98 9.35
CA LEU A 89 10.98 -9.54 9.93
C LEU A 89 10.25 -10.71 10.58
N GLU A 90 9.75 -10.48 11.77
CA GLU A 90 8.95 -11.44 12.53
C GLU A 90 7.58 -10.85 12.88
N THR A 91 6.61 -11.72 13.15
CA THR A 91 5.28 -11.29 13.59
C THR A 91 5.35 -10.57 14.94
N GLY A 92 4.83 -9.35 15.00
CA GLY A 92 4.87 -8.50 16.21
C GLY A 92 5.99 -7.47 16.19
N ASP A 93 6.87 -7.49 15.20
CA ASP A 93 7.89 -6.45 15.04
C ASP A 93 7.27 -5.08 14.79
N ILE A 94 7.83 -4.07 15.44
CA ILE A 94 7.50 -2.66 15.13
C ILE A 94 8.50 -2.15 14.11
N ILE A 95 7.98 -1.71 12.97
CA ILE A 95 8.77 -1.21 11.86
C ILE A 95 8.41 0.23 11.50
N LYS A 96 9.38 0.95 11.01
CA LYS A 96 9.22 2.27 10.42
C LYS A 96 9.55 2.20 8.94
N ILE A 97 8.61 2.59 8.12
CA ILE A 97 8.75 2.63 6.67
C ILE A 97 8.92 4.07 6.24
N GLU A 98 10.00 4.37 5.51
CA GLU A 98 10.27 5.67 4.90
C GLU A 98 10.13 5.54 3.36
N PRO A 99 8.90 5.70 2.81
CA PRO A 99 8.63 5.37 1.40
C PRO A 99 9.47 6.15 0.41
N TYR A 100 9.68 7.44 0.67
CA TYR A 100 10.46 8.31 -0.21
C TYR A 100 11.97 8.05 -0.17
N LYS A 101 12.46 7.42 0.90
CA LYS A 101 13.86 7.02 1.02
C LYS A 101 14.08 5.57 0.64
N GLY A 102 12.99 4.79 0.50
CA GLY A 102 13.06 3.36 0.22
C GLY A 102 13.68 2.57 1.36
N LEU A 103 13.36 2.88 2.62
CA LEU A 103 13.96 2.25 3.78
C LEU A 103 12.92 1.61 4.69
N ILE A 104 13.20 0.41 5.17
CA ILE A 104 12.49 -0.23 6.28
C ILE A 104 13.44 -0.38 7.45
N LYS A 105 13.02 0.13 8.61
CA LYS A 105 13.76 0.06 9.87
C LYS A 105 12.96 -0.68 10.91
N LYS A 106 13.62 -1.52 11.70
CA LYS A 106 13.04 -2.16 12.89
C LYS A 106 13.30 -1.27 14.10
N ILE A 107 12.27 -1.07 14.91
CA ILE A 107 12.34 -0.27 16.14
C ILE A 107 12.39 -1.25 17.33
N ASP A 108 13.44 -1.14 18.11
CA ASP A 108 13.49 -1.80 19.41
C ASP A 108 12.64 -0.99 20.41
N THR A 109 11.59 -1.58 20.91
CA THR A 109 10.65 -0.95 21.86
C THR A 109 11.30 -0.53 23.17
N ASN A 110 12.36 -1.21 23.61
CA ASN A 110 13.03 -0.96 24.88
C ASN A 110 14.05 0.17 24.78
N SER A 111 14.87 0.15 23.74
CA SER A 111 15.98 1.11 23.55
C SER A 111 15.61 2.29 22.65
N LYS A 112 14.47 2.24 21.97
CA LYS A 112 14.06 3.16 20.89
C LYS A 112 15.09 3.25 19.76
N PHE A 113 15.96 2.27 19.65
CA PHE A 113 16.97 2.21 18.61
C PHE A 113 16.34 1.79 17.28
N GLU A 114 16.64 2.54 16.20
CA GLU A 114 16.21 2.23 14.84
C GLU A 114 17.34 1.52 14.09
N LYS A 115 17.10 0.27 13.68
CA LYS A 115 18.02 -0.49 12.82
C LYS A 115 17.45 -0.59 11.42
N THR A 116 18.17 -0.11 10.39
CA THR A 116 17.78 -0.37 9.00
C THR A 116 17.89 -1.87 8.72
N ILE A 117 16.79 -2.45 8.21
CA ILE A 117 16.71 -3.87 7.88
C ILE A 117 16.94 -4.09 6.40
N CYS A 118 16.22 -3.33 5.56
CA CYS A 118 16.31 -3.46 4.12
C CYS A 118 16.01 -2.15 3.41
N GLU A 119 16.44 -2.09 2.15
CA GLU A 119 16.14 -1.03 1.21
C GLU A 119 15.15 -1.56 0.17
N PHE A 120 14.34 -0.68 -0.38
CA PHE A 120 13.39 -1.01 -1.45
C PHE A 120 13.24 0.15 -2.43
N ASP A 121 12.76 -0.17 -3.62
CA ASP A 121 12.45 0.81 -4.66
C ASP A 121 10.97 0.75 -5.03
N LEU A 122 10.27 1.87 -4.89
CA LEU A 122 8.85 1.94 -5.24
C LEU A 122 8.66 2.04 -6.75
N LYS A 123 7.96 1.07 -7.31
CA LYS A 123 7.58 1.04 -8.72
C LYS A 123 6.08 0.77 -8.86
N PRO A 124 5.39 1.50 -9.73
CA PRO A 124 5.85 2.64 -10.56
C PRO A 124 6.11 3.92 -9.73
N SER A 125 6.77 4.90 -10.32
CA SER A 125 7.05 6.19 -9.65
C SER A 125 5.81 6.96 -9.21
N THR A 126 4.63 6.62 -9.75
CA THR A 126 3.33 7.20 -9.41
C THR A 126 2.64 6.54 -8.23
N ILE A 127 3.22 5.48 -7.66
CA ILE A 127 2.56 4.67 -6.63
C ILE A 127 2.18 5.47 -5.38
N THR A 128 3.01 6.41 -4.96
CA THR A 128 2.72 7.27 -3.81
C THR A 128 1.52 8.18 -4.04
N ASP A 129 1.40 8.74 -5.24
CA ASP A 129 0.24 9.56 -5.63
C ASP A 129 -1.04 8.70 -5.69
N GLU A 130 -0.93 7.48 -6.20
CA GLU A 130 -2.03 6.53 -6.29
C GLU A 130 -2.56 6.16 -4.90
N ILE A 131 -1.66 5.87 -3.96
CA ILE A 131 -2.02 5.53 -2.58
C ILE A 131 -2.68 6.73 -1.88
N GLN A 132 -2.11 7.93 -2.01
CA GLN A 132 -2.67 9.15 -1.41
C GLN A 132 -4.06 9.48 -1.96
N ALA A 133 -4.32 9.16 -3.23
CA ALA A 133 -5.64 9.32 -3.84
C ALA A 133 -6.66 8.23 -3.44
N GLY A 134 -6.24 7.20 -2.71
CA GLY A 134 -7.06 6.05 -2.37
C GLY A 134 -7.22 5.05 -3.51
N GLY A 135 -6.26 5.01 -4.44
CA GLY A 135 -6.17 4.09 -5.56
C GLY A 135 -6.01 4.76 -6.91
N ARG A 136 -5.56 3.98 -7.88
CA ARG A 136 -5.22 4.45 -9.23
C ARG A 136 -6.39 5.10 -9.96
N ILE A 137 -7.58 4.53 -9.85
CA ILE A 137 -8.79 5.07 -10.51
C ILE A 137 -9.16 6.43 -9.94
N ASN A 138 -9.13 6.59 -8.61
CA ASN A 138 -9.39 7.85 -7.94
C ASN A 138 -8.41 8.95 -8.39
N LEU A 139 -7.13 8.60 -8.51
CA LEU A 139 -6.11 9.51 -9.02
C LEU A 139 -6.42 9.98 -10.44
N MET A 140 -6.80 9.06 -11.33
CA MET A 140 -7.17 9.39 -12.72
C MET A 140 -8.38 10.32 -12.79
N ILE A 141 -9.41 10.05 -12.00
CA ILE A 141 -10.62 10.90 -11.93
C ILE A 141 -10.24 12.28 -11.42
N GLY A 142 -9.49 12.39 -10.33
CA GLY A 142 -9.04 13.64 -9.75
C GLY A 142 -8.22 14.48 -10.73
N ARG A 143 -7.28 13.86 -11.43
CA ARG A 143 -6.49 14.51 -12.49
C ARG A 143 -7.38 15.05 -13.62
N SER A 144 -8.31 14.23 -14.11
CA SER A 144 -9.23 14.62 -15.18
C SER A 144 -10.11 15.80 -14.77
N LEU A 145 -10.66 15.78 -13.56
CA LEU A 145 -11.47 16.89 -13.03
C LEU A 145 -10.66 18.17 -12.86
N THR A 146 -9.45 18.06 -12.33
CA THR A 146 -8.54 19.20 -12.16
C THR A 146 -8.24 19.86 -13.51
N ASP A 147 -7.90 19.08 -14.53
CA ASP A 147 -7.62 19.58 -15.86
C ASP A 147 -8.84 20.28 -16.49
N LYS A 148 -10.03 19.71 -16.35
CA LYS A 148 -11.29 20.31 -16.84
C LYS A 148 -11.57 21.65 -16.16
N ILE A 149 -11.37 21.76 -14.85
CA ILE A 149 -11.59 23.00 -14.10
C ILE A 149 -10.55 24.05 -14.50
N ARG A 150 -9.28 23.70 -14.56
CA ARG A 150 -8.20 24.61 -14.98
C ARG A 150 -8.44 25.16 -16.38
N SER A 151 -8.87 24.29 -17.30
CA SER A 151 -9.23 24.72 -18.67
C SER A 151 -10.39 25.71 -18.69
N LYS A 152 -11.46 25.48 -17.90
CA LYS A 152 -12.59 26.41 -17.77
C LYS A 152 -12.17 27.77 -17.19
N LEU A 153 -11.22 27.76 -16.27
CA LEU A 153 -10.68 28.96 -15.63
C LEU A 153 -9.56 29.62 -16.44
N LYS A 154 -9.26 29.13 -17.65
CA LYS A 154 -8.17 29.59 -18.51
C LYS A 154 -6.79 29.57 -17.82
N LEU A 155 -6.58 28.64 -16.90
CA LEU A 155 -5.31 28.41 -16.22
C LEU A 155 -4.45 27.43 -17.01
N ASN A 156 -3.13 27.54 -16.87
CA ASN A 156 -2.20 26.59 -17.46
C ASN A 156 -2.46 25.16 -16.96
N SER A 157 -2.13 24.15 -17.77
CA SER A 157 -2.20 22.74 -17.36
C SER A 157 -1.42 22.51 -16.06
N SER A 158 -1.89 21.57 -15.25
CA SER A 158 -1.17 21.21 -14.02
C SER A 158 0.18 20.56 -14.35
N THR A 159 1.25 21.06 -13.73
CA THR A 159 2.59 20.47 -13.84
C THR A 159 2.84 19.38 -12.77
N VAL A 160 1.93 19.26 -11.81
CA VAL A 160 2.02 18.28 -10.72
C VAL A 160 1.82 16.84 -11.20
N PHE A 161 1.10 16.67 -12.33
CA PHE A 161 0.77 15.35 -12.84
C PHE A 161 1.56 15.06 -14.12
N ILE A 162 2.39 14.03 -14.08
CA ILE A 162 3.06 13.50 -15.26
C ILE A 162 2.00 12.81 -16.12
N ARG A 163 1.76 13.31 -17.32
CA ARG A 163 0.92 12.63 -18.31
C ARG A 163 1.77 11.57 -19.01
N PRO A 164 1.27 10.33 -19.17
CA PRO A 164 1.94 9.38 -20.05
C PRO A 164 2.01 10.01 -21.45
N THR A 165 3.18 10.02 -22.02
CA THR A 165 3.33 10.38 -23.44
C THR A 165 2.65 9.30 -24.27
N ASN A 166 1.83 9.68 -25.26
CA ASN A 166 1.31 8.70 -26.22
C ASN A 166 2.47 7.90 -26.79
N PRO A 167 2.39 6.55 -26.82
CA PRO A 167 3.41 5.77 -27.49
C PRO A 167 3.51 6.27 -28.92
N LYS A 168 4.73 6.61 -29.36
CA LYS A 168 4.95 6.97 -30.76
C LYS A 168 4.48 5.78 -31.60
N LYS A 169 3.51 6.01 -32.46
CA LYS A 169 3.17 5.01 -33.50
C LYS A 169 4.41 4.89 -34.35
N ASN A 170 5.10 3.76 -34.25
CA ASN A 170 6.13 3.34 -35.22
C ASN A 170 5.44 2.95 -36.50
#